data_32c58771e04840e135b340db31be17dc
#
_entry.id   32c58771e04840e135b340db31be17dc
#
_cell.length_a   1.000
_cell.length_b   1.000
_cell.length_c   1.000
_cell.angle_alpha   90.00
_cell.angle_beta   90.00
_cell.angle_gamma   90.00
#
_symmetry.space_group_name_H-M   'P 1'
#
loop_
_entity.id
_entity.type
_entity.pdbx_description
1 polymer ?
#
loop_
_entity_poly.entity_id
_entity_poly.type
_entity_poly.pdbx_seq_one_letter_code
_entity_poly.pdbx_strand_id
1 'polypeptide(L)'
;MVPHLITALTGPINELEARILEAMPVIERWFRLEWMEHTPPFYSSVDLRNAGFKLAPVDTNLYPGGFNNLTPEMLPLAVQAAMAAIEKICPEAKNLLLIPERHTRNTFYLSNLQRLVRIFTQAGLNVRLGSLDEGLAAPTKLALPDGSELLLEPLLRTRGRLGLKDFDPCTILLNNSLSAGVPKLLQNLHEQYLLPPLHAGWAARRKHQHYQAYEEVAKKFAKLLGMDPWLINPMWSACGAVDLTDAKSLDGLQTQVDALLTKVRRKYKEYGINEKPFVVIKADGGQDGLGPVTVREAKDLVDVLKRASDRVGLVVTPGQTTDLILQEGVVTSERVNDAVAEPVVYMIDRYVVGGFYRVHAELGNDESLNAPGASFVPLGFAESHHLPKRDEKPGASAPNRFYMYGVIGRLAMLAASYELEATDPDAEVYD
;
A
#
# COMPACT_ATOMS: atom_id res chain seq x y z
N MET A 1 -12.73 -12.92 22.76
CA MET A 1 -12.28 -14.18 22.10
C MET A 1 -10.98 -13.82 21.39
N VAL A 2 -9.88 -14.46 21.74
CA VAL A 2 -8.59 -14.22 21.04
C VAL A 2 -8.74 -14.79 19.62
N PRO A 3 -8.47 -14.01 18.56
CA PRO A 3 -8.53 -14.53 17.21
C PRO A 3 -7.55 -15.68 17.02
N HIS A 4 -8.02 -16.79 16.46
CA HIS A 4 -7.17 -17.93 16.15
C HIS A 4 -6.50 -17.69 14.79
N LEU A 5 -5.19 -17.38 14.79
CA LEU A 5 -4.39 -17.22 13.58
C LEU A 5 -3.81 -18.56 13.14
N ILE A 6 -4.08 -18.94 11.90
CA ILE A 6 -3.42 -20.05 11.23
C ILE A 6 -2.42 -19.45 10.24
N THR A 7 -1.18 -19.88 10.35
CA THR A 7 -0.09 -19.51 9.43
C THR A 7 0.73 -20.77 9.10
N ALA A 8 1.54 -20.73 8.06
CA ALA A 8 2.39 -21.84 7.69
C ALA A 8 3.42 -22.14 8.79
N LEU A 9 3.33 -23.30 9.43
CA LEU A 9 4.24 -23.72 10.51
C LEU A 9 5.47 -24.46 9.98
N THR A 10 5.48 -24.85 8.71
CA THR A 10 6.56 -25.56 8.03
C THR A 10 6.74 -25.01 6.62
N GLY A 11 7.91 -25.24 6.03
CA GLY A 11 8.19 -24.92 4.64
C GLY A 11 9.09 -23.68 4.46
N PRO A 12 9.30 -23.24 3.21
CA PRO A 12 10.29 -22.22 2.84
C PRO A 12 10.10 -20.87 3.52
N ILE A 13 8.87 -20.54 3.91
CA ILE A 13 8.59 -19.27 4.61
C ILE A 13 9.27 -19.20 5.98
N ASN A 14 9.41 -20.33 6.67
CA ASN A 14 10.07 -20.38 7.97
C ASN A 14 11.60 -20.25 7.83
N GLU A 15 12.16 -20.78 6.74
CA GLU A 15 13.57 -20.60 6.41
C GLU A 15 13.85 -19.12 6.04
N LEU A 16 12.96 -18.50 5.31
CA LEU A 16 13.03 -17.07 4.99
C LEU A 16 12.96 -16.23 6.25
N GLU A 17 12.01 -16.52 7.14
CA GLU A 17 11.88 -15.83 8.44
C GLU A 17 13.12 -15.97 9.31
N ALA A 18 13.63 -17.19 9.46
CA ALA A 18 14.84 -17.45 10.23
C ALA A 18 16.04 -16.65 9.67
N ARG A 19 16.22 -16.67 8.35
CA ARG A 19 17.29 -15.91 7.67
C ARG A 19 17.17 -14.40 7.90
N ILE A 20 15.95 -13.85 7.82
CA ILE A 20 15.69 -12.43 8.08
C ILE A 20 15.98 -12.10 9.55
N LEU A 21 15.56 -12.94 10.49
CA LEU A 21 15.80 -12.72 11.93
C LEU A 21 17.30 -12.81 12.29
N GLU A 22 18.02 -13.79 11.75
CA GLU A 22 19.46 -13.93 11.95
C GLU A 22 20.25 -12.74 11.39
N ALA A 23 19.81 -12.20 10.25
CA ALA A 23 20.43 -11.07 9.57
C ALA A 23 19.95 -9.70 10.09
N MET A 24 19.11 -9.64 11.13
CA MET A 24 18.51 -8.38 11.62
C MET A 24 19.52 -7.22 11.76
N PRO A 25 20.72 -7.37 12.41
CA PRO A 25 21.66 -6.27 12.54
C PRO A 25 22.17 -5.74 11.18
N VAL A 26 22.34 -6.63 10.21
CA VAL A 26 22.79 -6.28 8.85
C VAL A 26 21.66 -5.58 8.09
N ILE A 27 20.44 -6.05 8.22
CA ILE A 27 19.23 -5.47 7.62
C ILE A 27 19.01 -4.05 8.16
N GLU A 28 19.07 -3.85 9.48
CA GLU A 28 18.86 -2.53 10.10
C GLU A 28 19.95 -1.53 9.68
N ARG A 29 21.21 -2.01 9.58
CA ARG A 29 22.29 -1.17 9.05
C ARG A 29 22.07 -0.81 7.59
N TRP A 30 21.63 -1.77 6.74
CA TRP A 30 21.39 -1.55 5.33
C TRP A 30 20.26 -0.52 5.12
N PHE A 31 19.11 -0.68 5.77
CA PHE A 31 18.04 0.31 5.70
C PHE A 31 18.46 1.70 6.15
N ARG A 32 19.28 1.78 7.22
CA ARG A 32 19.77 3.08 7.68
C ARG A 32 20.63 3.78 6.61
N LEU A 33 21.43 3.04 5.85
CA LEU A 33 22.24 3.60 4.77
C LEU A 33 21.36 4.01 3.56
N GLU A 34 20.42 3.16 3.15
CA GLU A 34 19.48 3.51 2.08
C GLU A 34 18.68 4.78 2.43
N TRP A 35 18.24 4.94 3.67
CA TRP A 35 17.52 6.13 4.12
C TRP A 35 18.41 7.38 4.31
N MET A 36 19.71 7.29 4.13
CA MET A 36 20.59 8.47 4.00
C MET A 36 20.58 9.01 2.57
N GLU A 37 20.38 8.15 1.60
CA GLU A 37 20.41 8.48 0.17
C GLU A 37 19.00 8.76 -0.40
N HIS A 38 17.97 8.17 0.20
CA HIS A 38 16.59 8.21 -0.31
C HIS A 38 15.61 8.78 0.72
N THR A 39 14.67 9.59 0.24
CA THR A 39 13.64 10.19 1.09
C THR A 39 12.37 9.33 1.08
N PRO A 40 11.94 8.76 2.23
CA PRO A 40 10.72 7.99 2.28
C PRO A 40 9.50 8.87 1.99
N PRO A 41 8.44 8.34 1.33
CA PRO A 41 7.13 8.96 1.32
C PRO A 41 6.65 9.23 2.75
N PHE A 42 5.82 10.27 2.94
CA PHE A 42 5.39 10.65 4.29
C PHE A 42 4.71 9.51 5.04
N TYR A 43 3.89 8.72 4.37
CA TYR A 43 3.24 7.53 4.92
C TYR A 43 2.86 6.54 3.82
N SER A 44 2.57 5.30 4.19
CA SER A 44 2.08 4.28 3.27
C SER A 44 1.32 3.16 3.99
N SER A 45 0.55 2.40 3.22
CA SER A 45 0.15 1.05 3.58
C SER A 45 0.61 0.07 2.51
N VAL A 46 1.01 -1.13 2.93
CA VAL A 46 1.48 -2.19 2.05
C VAL A 46 0.68 -3.45 2.32
N ASP A 47 -0.02 -3.90 1.30
CA ASP A 47 -0.74 -5.17 1.32
C ASP A 47 0.25 -6.29 1.00
N LEU A 48 0.37 -7.26 1.90
CA LEU A 48 1.29 -8.38 1.77
C LEU A 48 0.54 -9.70 1.57
N ARG A 49 1.19 -10.65 0.92
CA ARG A 49 0.71 -12.02 0.86
C ARG A 49 1.80 -13.01 1.21
N ASN A 50 1.46 -13.87 2.16
CA ASN A 50 2.28 -14.98 2.60
C ASN A 50 1.72 -16.29 2.04
N ALA A 51 2.38 -16.81 1.01
CA ALA A 51 1.97 -18.05 0.35
C ALA A 51 2.48 -19.33 1.06
N GLY A 52 3.23 -19.19 2.17
CA GLY A 52 3.89 -20.32 2.81
C GLY A 52 5.24 -20.70 2.19
N PHE A 53 5.48 -20.28 0.97
CA PHE A 53 6.76 -20.45 0.25
C PHE A 53 7.35 -19.13 -0.23
N LYS A 54 6.61 -18.05 -0.16
CA LYS A 54 6.94 -16.70 -0.63
C LYS A 54 6.20 -15.66 0.19
N LEU A 55 6.83 -14.52 0.48
CA LEU A 55 6.20 -13.35 1.08
C LEU A 55 6.44 -12.14 0.17
N ALA A 56 5.39 -11.54 -0.37
CA ALA A 56 5.55 -10.45 -1.32
C ALA A 56 4.51 -9.35 -1.13
N PRO A 57 4.85 -8.07 -1.41
CA PRO A 57 3.88 -7.01 -1.50
C PRO A 57 3.03 -7.18 -2.77
N VAL A 58 1.74 -6.96 -2.64
CA VAL A 58 0.81 -7.03 -3.76
C VAL A 58 0.18 -5.69 -4.10
N ASP A 59 0.25 -4.73 -3.18
CA ASP A 59 -0.13 -3.34 -3.42
C ASP A 59 0.60 -2.42 -2.44
N THR A 60 0.92 -1.18 -2.90
CA THR A 60 1.58 -0.14 -2.09
C THR A 60 0.84 1.18 -2.30
N ASN A 61 0.17 1.63 -1.26
CA ASN A 61 -0.65 2.83 -1.29
C ASN A 61 0.04 3.98 -0.53
N LEU A 62 0.17 5.14 -1.19
CA LEU A 62 0.78 6.35 -0.63
C LEU A 62 -0.25 7.34 -0.06
N TYR A 63 -1.52 7.00 -0.12
CA TYR A 63 -2.64 7.75 0.48
C TYR A 63 -3.50 6.81 1.35
N PRO A 64 -2.90 6.19 2.37
CA PRO A 64 -3.53 5.10 3.09
C PRO A 64 -4.76 5.54 3.87
N GLY A 65 -5.84 4.78 3.70
CA GLY A 65 -6.97 4.74 4.62
C GLY A 65 -6.78 3.60 5.63
N GLY A 66 -7.63 3.52 6.66
CA GLY A 66 -7.62 2.40 7.59
C GLY A 66 -6.79 2.57 8.85
N PHE A 67 -6.22 3.75 9.12
CA PHE A 67 -5.53 4.04 10.40
C PHE A 67 -6.41 3.84 11.64
N ASN A 68 -7.74 3.89 11.48
CA ASN A 68 -8.68 3.56 12.55
C ASN A 68 -8.59 2.10 13.03
N ASN A 69 -8.00 1.20 12.23
CA ASN A 69 -7.77 -0.20 12.60
C ASN A 69 -6.50 -0.42 13.43
N LEU A 70 -5.65 0.60 13.58
CA LEU A 70 -4.52 0.55 14.50
C LEU A 70 -5.01 0.56 15.93
N THR A 71 -4.46 -0.34 16.75
CA THR A 71 -4.85 -0.46 18.16
C THR A 71 -4.32 0.71 18.98
N PRO A 72 -4.85 0.95 20.20
CA PRO A 72 -4.32 1.96 21.10
C PRO A 72 -2.82 1.77 21.41
N GLU A 73 -2.36 0.54 21.46
CA GLU A 73 -0.95 0.18 21.75
C GLU A 73 -0.01 0.56 20.60
N MET A 74 -0.53 0.64 19.37
CA MET A 74 0.23 1.07 18.19
C MET A 74 0.33 2.60 18.06
N LEU A 75 -0.57 3.36 18.71
CA LEU A 75 -0.60 4.81 18.58
C LEU A 75 0.68 5.52 19.02
N PRO A 76 1.35 5.15 20.12
CA PRO A 76 2.61 5.80 20.51
C PRO A 76 3.68 5.72 19.41
N LEU A 77 3.78 4.59 18.70
CA LEU A 77 4.71 4.43 17.59
C LEU A 77 4.34 5.36 16.42
N ALA A 78 3.05 5.44 16.09
CA ALA A 78 2.57 6.33 15.03
C ALA A 78 2.81 7.81 15.37
N VAL A 79 2.62 8.20 16.62
CA VAL A 79 2.89 9.57 17.10
C VAL A 79 4.37 9.89 17.02
N GLN A 80 5.24 9.00 17.51
CA GLN A 80 6.70 9.19 17.46
C GLN A 80 7.20 9.28 16.01
N ALA A 81 6.70 8.42 15.11
CA ALA A 81 7.05 8.45 13.71
C ALA A 81 6.59 9.75 13.03
N ALA A 82 5.38 10.23 13.36
CA ALA A 82 4.87 11.51 12.87
C ALA A 82 5.72 12.69 13.37
N MET A 83 6.12 12.70 14.64
CA MET A 83 7.04 13.71 15.19
C MET A 83 8.35 13.73 14.41
N ALA A 84 9.00 12.57 14.24
CA ALA A 84 10.25 12.46 13.51
C ALA A 84 10.13 12.90 12.04
N ALA A 85 9.03 12.56 11.37
CA ALA A 85 8.77 12.98 9.99
C ALA A 85 8.61 14.50 9.88
N ILE A 86 7.84 15.11 10.76
CA ILE A 86 7.60 16.56 10.76
C ILE A 86 8.86 17.34 11.14
N GLU A 87 9.62 16.88 12.15
CA GLU A 87 10.89 17.50 12.53
C GLU A 87 11.88 17.56 11.37
N LYS A 88 11.91 16.53 10.55
CA LYS A 88 12.76 16.45 9.36
C LYS A 88 12.33 17.40 8.24
N ILE A 89 11.01 17.59 8.06
CA ILE A 89 10.42 18.37 6.96
C ILE A 89 10.31 19.85 7.32
N CYS A 90 9.75 20.16 8.47
CA CYS A 90 9.51 21.51 8.95
C CYS A 90 9.53 21.50 10.51
N PRO A 91 10.70 21.60 11.16
CA PRO A 91 10.84 21.48 12.62
C PRO A 91 10.04 22.57 13.38
N GLU A 92 9.76 23.70 12.76
CA GLU A 92 8.97 24.78 13.36
C GLU A 92 7.45 24.65 13.09
N ALA A 93 7.02 23.54 12.48
CA ALA A 93 5.61 23.34 12.14
C ALA A 93 4.71 23.39 13.37
N LYS A 94 3.72 24.28 13.31
CA LYS A 94 2.64 24.38 14.31
C LYS A 94 1.31 23.90 13.72
N ASN A 95 1.11 24.13 12.44
CA ASN A 95 -0.13 23.90 11.74
C ASN A 95 0.04 22.85 10.65
N LEU A 96 -0.85 21.85 10.61
CA LEU A 96 -0.96 20.85 9.57
C LEU A 96 -2.33 20.94 8.91
N LEU A 97 -2.36 21.19 7.62
CA LEU A 97 -3.59 21.11 6.82
C LEU A 97 -3.74 19.68 6.27
N LEU A 98 -4.78 18.98 6.71
CA LEU A 98 -5.13 17.66 6.18
C LEU A 98 -6.21 17.80 5.11
N ILE A 99 -5.96 17.31 3.90
CA ILE A 99 -6.89 17.36 2.77
C ILE A 99 -7.40 15.94 2.48
N PRO A 100 -8.67 15.64 2.83
CA PRO A 100 -9.26 14.31 2.65
C PRO A 100 -9.82 14.09 1.24
N GLU A 101 -10.19 12.82 0.96
CA GLU A 101 -11.07 12.42 -0.14
C GLU A 101 -12.48 13.01 0.04
N ARG A 102 -13.26 13.01 -1.05
CA ARG A 102 -14.66 13.48 -1.02
C ARG A 102 -15.65 12.49 -0.37
N HIS A 103 -15.17 11.45 0.31
CA HIS A 103 -16.00 10.37 0.90
C HIS A 103 -16.65 10.76 2.24
N THR A 104 -17.30 11.92 2.31
CA THR A 104 -17.88 12.49 3.53
C THR A 104 -19.06 11.70 4.12
N ARG A 105 -19.58 10.70 3.41
CA ARG A 105 -20.63 9.78 3.88
C ARG A 105 -20.12 8.40 4.30
N ASN A 106 -18.86 8.11 4.07
CA ASN A 106 -18.25 6.86 4.46
C ASN A 106 -17.73 6.95 5.89
N THR A 107 -18.48 6.39 6.83
CA THR A 107 -18.15 6.45 8.27
C THR A 107 -16.82 5.78 8.62
N PHE A 108 -16.45 4.70 7.91
CA PHE A 108 -15.16 4.05 8.09
C PHE A 108 -14.02 5.00 7.70
N TYR A 109 -14.16 5.69 6.57
CA TYR A 109 -13.19 6.68 6.13
C TYR A 109 -13.11 7.90 7.08
N LEU A 110 -14.25 8.36 7.60
CA LEU A 110 -14.26 9.44 8.60
C LEU A 110 -13.54 9.02 9.89
N SER A 111 -13.69 7.78 10.32
CA SER A 111 -12.94 7.24 11.47
C SER A 111 -11.43 7.20 11.20
N ASN A 112 -11.00 6.92 9.95
CA ASN A 112 -9.60 7.05 9.54
C ASN A 112 -9.09 8.48 9.68
N LEU A 113 -9.85 9.47 9.19
CA LEU A 113 -9.48 10.89 9.33
C LEU A 113 -9.37 11.31 10.79
N GLN A 114 -10.33 10.91 11.64
CA GLN A 114 -10.28 11.16 13.07
C GLN A 114 -8.99 10.60 13.70
N ARG A 115 -8.61 9.38 13.30
CA ARG A 115 -7.39 8.75 13.79
C ARG A 115 -6.13 9.50 13.35
N LEU A 116 -6.05 9.93 12.10
CA LEU A 116 -4.95 10.75 11.59
C LEU A 116 -4.87 12.10 12.33
N VAL A 117 -5.99 12.80 12.48
CA VAL A 117 -6.06 14.04 13.26
C VAL A 117 -5.52 13.81 14.67
N ARG A 118 -5.94 12.74 15.35
CA ARG A 118 -5.46 12.39 16.69
C ARG A 118 -3.95 12.15 16.73
N ILE A 119 -3.40 11.37 15.78
CA ILE A 119 -1.96 11.10 15.70
C ILE A 119 -1.17 12.40 15.58
N PHE A 120 -1.53 13.26 14.64
CA PHE A 120 -0.80 14.50 14.40
C PHE A 120 -1.01 15.56 15.49
N THR A 121 -2.19 15.59 16.12
CA THR A 121 -2.40 16.46 17.30
C THR A 121 -1.55 16.01 18.47
N GLN A 122 -1.43 14.71 18.72
CA GLN A 122 -0.55 14.17 19.75
C GLN A 122 0.93 14.36 19.42
N ALA A 123 1.27 14.48 18.13
CA ALA A 123 2.60 14.85 17.66
C ALA A 123 2.91 16.37 17.82
N GLY A 124 2.01 17.13 18.40
CA GLY A 124 2.22 18.56 18.72
C GLY A 124 1.71 19.54 17.66
N LEU A 125 0.91 19.08 16.69
CA LEU A 125 0.41 19.92 15.60
C LEU A 125 -1.05 20.35 15.83
N ASN A 126 -1.37 21.58 15.44
CA ASN A 126 -2.74 22.03 15.27
C ASN A 126 -3.22 21.56 13.88
N VAL A 127 -4.16 20.59 13.86
CA VAL A 127 -4.63 19.94 12.63
C VAL A 127 -6.00 20.45 12.26
N ARG A 128 -6.17 20.92 11.03
CA ARG A 128 -7.47 21.27 10.47
C ARG A 128 -7.68 20.61 9.12
N LEU A 129 -8.95 20.34 8.75
CA LEU A 129 -9.30 19.67 7.51
C LEU A 129 -9.80 20.67 6.47
N GLY A 130 -9.21 20.62 5.27
CA GLY A 130 -9.61 21.44 4.13
C GLY A 130 -10.22 20.62 3.00
N SER A 131 -11.26 21.13 2.35
CA SER A 131 -11.94 20.47 1.25
C SER A 131 -11.50 20.97 -0.11
N LEU A 132 -11.20 20.05 -1.04
CA LEU A 132 -11.01 20.36 -2.46
C LEU A 132 -12.34 20.56 -3.21
N ASP A 133 -13.48 20.43 -2.53
CA ASP A 133 -14.78 20.71 -3.13
C ASP A 133 -15.02 22.22 -3.18
N GLU A 134 -14.95 22.77 -4.40
CA GLU A 134 -15.20 24.20 -4.65
C GLU A 134 -16.64 24.62 -4.30
N GLY A 135 -17.58 23.67 -4.21
CA GLY A 135 -18.96 23.91 -3.76
C GLY A 135 -19.12 24.10 -2.25
N LEU A 136 -18.08 23.81 -1.47
CA LEU A 136 -18.11 24.00 -0.02
C LEU A 136 -17.91 25.50 0.34
N ALA A 137 -19.00 26.24 0.54
CA ALA A 137 -18.97 27.68 0.81
C ALA A 137 -18.73 28.03 2.30
N ALA A 138 -18.99 27.12 3.23
CA ALA A 138 -18.88 27.32 4.67
C ALA A 138 -18.41 26.05 5.40
N PRO A 139 -17.79 26.19 6.59
CA PRO A 139 -17.40 25.04 7.40
C PRO A 139 -18.58 24.10 7.66
N THR A 140 -18.37 22.80 7.43
CA THR A 140 -19.37 21.77 7.56
C THR A 140 -18.93 20.72 8.56
N LYS A 141 -19.82 20.36 9.49
CA LYS A 141 -19.60 19.31 10.46
C LYS A 141 -19.89 17.93 9.86
N LEU A 142 -18.96 17.00 10.04
CA LEU A 142 -19.07 15.62 9.66
C LEU A 142 -19.23 14.77 10.92
N ALA A 143 -20.41 14.19 11.11
CA ALA A 143 -20.71 13.33 12.25
C ALA A 143 -20.00 11.97 12.14
N LEU A 144 -19.41 11.50 13.24
CA LEU A 144 -18.77 10.19 13.35
C LEU A 144 -19.66 9.21 14.14
N PRO A 145 -19.40 7.89 13.97
CA PRO A 145 -20.18 6.85 14.67
C PRO A 145 -20.10 6.90 16.20
N ASP A 146 -19.01 7.44 16.74
CA ASP A 146 -18.79 7.61 18.19
C ASP A 146 -19.46 8.86 18.79
N GLY A 147 -20.22 9.62 17.97
CA GLY A 147 -20.89 10.85 18.36
C GLY A 147 -20.01 12.10 18.33
N SER A 148 -18.73 11.97 18.01
CA SER A 148 -17.85 13.13 17.78
C SER A 148 -18.07 13.72 16.39
N GLU A 149 -17.44 14.87 16.12
CA GLU A 149 -17.55 15.59 14.85
C GLU A 149 -16.17 15.97 14.32
N LEU A 150 -16.00 15.92 13.01
CA LEU A 150 -14.90 16.57 12.30
C LEU A 150 -15.42 17.83 11.61
N LEU A 151 -14.62 18.89 11.59
CA LEU A 151 -14.95 20.12 10.88
C LEU A 151 -14.19 20.16 9.55
N LEU A 152 -14.92 20.14 8.44
CA LEU A 152 -14.38 20.28 7.10
C LEU A 152 -14.58 21.73 6.62
N GLU A 153 -13.51 22.38 6.17
CA GLU A 153 -13.48 23.81 5.90
C GLU A 153 -13.13 24.12 4.45
N PRO A 154 -13.66 25.24 3.89
CA PRO A 154 -13.28 25.71 2.57
C PRO A 154 -11.79 26.07 2.52
N LEU A 155 -11.09 25.61 1.48
CA LEU A 155 -9.72 26.00 1.20
C LEU A 155 -9.67 27.44 0.68
N LEU A 156 -8.67 28.18 1.16
CA LEU A 156 -8.38 29.54 0.73
C LEU A 156 -6.98 29.60 0.15
N ARG A 157 -6.86 30.08 -1.08
CA ARG A 157 -5.58 30.34 -1.71
C ARG A 157 -5.26 31.83 -1.70
N THR A 158 -4.15 32.18 -1.09
CA THR A 158 -3.67 33.58 -1.03
C THR A 158 -2.26 33.63 -1.61
N ARG A 159 -2.12 34.28 -2.75
CA ARG A 159 -0.87 34.30 -3.54
C ARG A 159 -0.37 32.88 -3.86
N GLY A 160 0.81 32.47 -3.39
CA GLY A 160 1.41 31.15 -3.59
C GLY A 160 1.12 30.12 -2.49
N ARG A 161 0.26 30.45 -1.50
CA ARG A 161 0.01 29.62 -0.32
C ARG A 161 -1.44 29.14 -0.25
N LEU A 162 -1.65 27.95 0.31
CA LEU A 162 -2.95 27.35 0.56
C LEU A 162 -3.17 27.22 2.07
N GLY A 163 -4.35 27.59 2.54
CA GLY A 163 -4.72 27.50 3.96
C GLY A 163 -6.22 27.51 4.15
N LEU A 164 -6.64 27.86 5.37
CA LEU A 164 -8.04 28.07 5.74
C LEU A 164 -8.18 29.47 6.34
N LYS A 165 -9.39 29.88 6.66
CA LYS A 165 -9.60 31.14 7.36
C LYS A 165 -8.82 31.15 8.68
N ASP A 166 -7.95 32.16 8.85
CA ASP A 166 -7.08 32.31 10.02
C ASP A 166 -6.17 31.10 10.32
N PHE A 167 -5.78 30.37 9.26
CA PHE A 167 -4.94 29.20 9.39
C PHE A 167 -3.98 29.06 8.19
N ASP A 168 -2.70 29.28 8.45
CA ASP A 168 -1.61 29.19 7.48
C ASP A 168 -0.68 28.01 7.86
N PRO A 169 -0.72 26.89 7.15
CA PRO A 169 0.14 25.74 7.41
C PRO A 169 1.45 25.85 6.65
N CYS A 170 2.56 25.36 7.21
CA CYS A 170 3.77 25.09 6.43
C CYS A 170 3.70 23.71 5.75
N THR A 171 2.89 22.80 6.28
CA THR A 171 2.76 21.43 5.76
C THR A 171 1.30 21.12 5.43
N ILE A 172 1.11 20.60 4.23
CA ILE A 172 -0.17 20.14 3.69
C ILE A 172 -0.07 18.64 3.48
N LEU A 173 -0.88 17.86 4.19
CA LEU A 173 -0.95 16.41 4.04
C LEU A 173 -2.18 16.01 3.22
N LEU A 174 -1.94 15.37 2.10
CA LEU A 174 -3.00 14.81 1.27
C LEU A 174 -3.37 13.41 1.78
N ASN A 175 -4.59 13.22 2.22
CA ASN A 175 -5.24 11.91 2.29
C ASN A 175 -6.26 11.81 1.15
N ASN A 176 -5.83 12.22 -0.04
CA ASN A 176 -6.59 12.29 -1.27
C ASN A 176 -5.70 11.78 -2.39
N SER A 177 -6.14 10.72 -3.02
CA SER A 177 -5.38 9.97 -4.02
C SER A 177 -5.17 10.71 -5.34
N LEU A 178 -5.81 11.86 -5.54
CA LEU A 178 -5.78 12.67 -6.76
C LEU A 178 -6.11 11.86 -8.03
N SER A 179 -6.94 10.84 -7.91
CA SER A 179 -7.31 9.95 -9.02
C SER A 179 -8.06 10.67 -10.14
N ALA A 180 -8.80 11.73 -9.81
CA ALA A 180 -9.50 12.58 -10.79
C ALA A 180 -8.61 13.68 -11.42
N GLY A 181 -7.32 13.67 -11.16
CA GLY A 181 -6.38 14.71 -11.59
C GLY A 181 -5.97 15.67 -10.49
N VAL A 182 -4.97 16.49 -10.78
CA VAL A 182 -4.44 17.47 -9.83
C VAL A 182 -5.29 18.75 -9.88
N PRO A 183 -5.99 19.12 -8.79
CA PRO A 183 -6.76 20.37 -8.74
C PRO A 183 -5.86 21.61 -8.87
N LYS A 184 -6.37 22.65 -9.53
CA LYS A 184 -5.62 23.92 -9.69
C LYS A 184 -5.20 24.54 -8.35
N LEU A 185 -5.99 24.34 -7.30
CA LEU A 185 -5.68 24.83 -5.95
C LEU A 185 -4.36 24.27 -5.38
N LEU A 186 -3.94 23.07 -5.82
CA LEU A 186 -2.72 22.41 -5.33
C LEU A 186 -1.49 22.69 -6.21
N GLN A 187 -1.66 23.29 -7.38
CA GLN A 187 -0.54 23.54 -8.30
C GLN A 187 0.30 24.74 -7.86
N ASN A 188 1.61 24.71 -8.08
CA ASN A 188 2.54 25.80 -7.80
C ASN A 188 2.49 26.31 -6.35
N LEU A 189 2.54 25.40 -5.39
CA LEU A 189 2.67 25.69 -3.96
C LEU A 189 4.14 25.54 -3.55
N HIS A 190 4.99 26.52 -3.87
CA HIS A 190 6.45 26.44 -3.65
C HIS A 190 6.89 26.82 -2.23
N GLU A 191 6.01 27.45 -1.44
CA GLU A 191 6.33 27.91 -0.09
C GLU A 191 5.80 26.99 1.02
N GLN A 192 5.29 25.81 0.64
CA GLN A 192 4.66 24.85 1.56
C GLN A 192 5.05 23.43 1.18
N TYR A 193 5.23 22.59 2.18
CA TYR A 193 5.49 21.17 1.97
C TYR A 193 4.17 20.45 1.68
N LEU A 194 4.03 19.95 0.47
CA LEU A 194 2.87 19.15 0.02
C LEU A 194 3.24 17.66 0.02
N LEU A 195 2.55 16.87 0.82
CA LEU A 195 2.89 15.49 1.13
C LEU A 195 1.68 14.56 0.94
N PRO A 196 1.81 13.43 0.25
CA PRO A 196 2.86 13.12 -0.71
C PRO A 196 2.91 14.14 -1.86
N PRO A 197 3.99 14.17 -2.66
CA PRO A 197 4.07 15.10 -3.80
C PRO A 197 2.99 14.80 -4.84
N LEU A 198 2.64 15.79 -5.65
CA LEU A 198 1.50 15.68 -6.59
C LEU A 198 1.63 14.53 -7.60
N HIS A 199 2.85 14.23 -8.04
CA HIS A 199 3.12 13.15 -8.98
C HIS A 199 2.97 11.74 -8.36
N ALA A 200 2.89 11.65 -7.02
CA ALA A 200 2.50 10.42 -6.32
C ALA A 200 1.01 10.10 -6.48
N GLY A 201 0.17 11.05 -6.94
CA GLY A 201 -1.26 10.86 -7.16
C GLY A 201 -1.57 9.88 -8.28
N TRP A 202 -2.66 9.11 -8.15
CA TRP A 202 -3.03 8.06 -9.10
C TRP A 202 -3.35 8.56 -10.52
N ALA A 203 -3.56 9.87 -10.73
CA ALA A 203 -3.66 10.42 -12.08
C ALA A 203 -2.32 10.35 -12.84
N ALA A 204 -1.19 10.44 -12.13
CA ALA A 204 0.16 10.40 -12.71
C ALA A 204 0.87 9.07 -12.46
N ARG A 205 0.77 8.54 -11.25
CA ARG A 205 1.46 7.34 -10.79
C ARG A 205 1.06 6.10 -11.58
N ARG A 206 2.04 5.21 -11.86
CA ARG A 206 1.85 3.95 -12.57
C ARG A 206 2.40 2.78 -11.75
N LYS A 207 1.63 1.69 -11.68
CA LYS A 207 2.03 0.49 -10.92
C LYS A 207 3.29 -0.16 -11.47
N HIS A 208 3.47 -0.19 -12.80
CA HIS A 208 4.68 -0.77 -13.39
C HIS A 208 5.95 -0.05 -12.92
N GLN A 209 5.93 1.28 -12.73
CA GLN A 209 7.07 2.06 -12.23
C GLN A 209 7.40 1.65 -10.80
N HIS A 210 6.37 1.47 -9.95
CA HIS A 210 6.56 0.96 -8.59
C HIS A 210 7.15 -0.45 -8.57
N TYR A 211 6.62 -1.38 -9.38
CA TYR A 211 7.14 -2.75 -9.41
C TYR A 211 8.55 -2.84 -10.00
N GLN A 212 8.90 -1.97 -10.94
CA GLN A 212 10.27 -1.84 -11.44
C GLN A 212 11.23 -1.41 -10.32
N ALA A 213 10.87 -0.37 -9.58
CA ALA A 213 11.65 0.09 -8.42
C ALA A 213 11.72 -0.98 -7.32
N TYR A 214 10.60 -1.67 -7.05
CA TYR A 214 10.57 -2.75 -6.07
C TYR A 214 11.46 -3.94 -6.46
N GLU A 215 11.47 -4.30 -7.72
CA GLU A 215 12.34 -5.38 -8.24
C GLU A 215 13.83 -5.04 -8.03
N GLU A 216 14.22 -3.77 -8.26
CA GLU A 216 15.58 -3.31 -8.02
C GLU A 216 15.95 -3.40 -6.53
N VAL A 217 15.11 -2.87 -5.65
CA VAL A 217 15.30 -2.91 -4.20
C VAL A 217 15.34 -4.35 -3.69
N ALA A 218 14.41 -5.21 -4.16
CA ALA A 218 14.36 -6.61 -3.78
C ALA A 218 15.62 -7.39 -4.21
N LYS A 219 16.17 -7.11 -5.39
CA LYS A 219 17.43 -7.70 -5.86
C LYS A 219 18.62 -7.27 -5.00
N LYS A 220 18.72 -5.97 -4.62
CA LYS A 220 19.76 -5.47 -3.72
C LYS A 220 19.67 -6.16 -2.36
N PHE A 221 18.48 -6.23 -1.79
CA PHE A 221 18.22 -6.88 -0.50
C PHE A 221 18.48 -8.39 -0.54
N ALA A 222 18.02 -9.08 -1.57
CA ALA A 222 18.24 -10.51 -1.72
C ALA A 222 19.73 -10.85 -1.86
N LYS A 223 20.50 -10.01 -2.56
CA LYS A 223 21.97 -10.13 -2.65
C LYS A 223 22.63 -9.97 -1.27
N LEU A 224 22.16 -9.03 -0.46
CA LEU A 224 22.63 -8.82 0.92
C LEU A 224 22.50 -10.10 1.77
N LEU A 225 21.38 -10.82 1.61
CA LEU A 225 21.06 -12.02 2.39
C LEU A 225 21.48 -13.34 1.70
N GLY A 226 22.03 -13.28 0.48
CA GLY A 226 22.38 -14.48 -0.27
C GLY A 226 21.19 -15.38 -0.60
N MET A 227 20.05 -14.79 -1.00
CA MET A 227 18.82 -15.51 -1.30
C MET A 227 18.26 -15.17 -2.69
N ASP A 228 17.33 -15.99 -3.18
CA ASP A 228 16.60 -15.70 -4.41
C ASP A 228 15.63 -14.52 -4.21
N PRO A 229 15.73 -13.43 -4.98
CA PRO A 229 14.80 -12.31 -4.89
C PRO A 229 13.35 -12.69 -5.16
N TRP A 230 13.08 -13.76 -5.89
CA TRP A 230 11.72 -14.25 -6.13
C TRP A 230 10.96 -14.56 -4.85
N LEU A 231 11.63 -14.95 -3.77
CA LEU A 231 11.00 -15.27 -2.49
C LEU A 231 10.29 -14.05 -1.84
N ILE A 232 10.67 -12.84 -2.26
CA ILE A 232 10.13 -11.57 -1.72
C ILE A 232 9.58 -10.63 -2.80
N ASN A 233 9.66 -11.01 -4.08
CA ASN A 233 9.29 -10.16 -5.21
C ASN A 233 8.33 -10.90 -6.14
N PRO A 234 7.10 -10.40 -6.38
CA PRO A 234 6.22 -10.98 -7.38
C PRO A 234 6.73 -10.64 -8.79
N MET A 235 6.71 -11.60 -9.70
CA MET A 235 6.98 -11.33 -11.10
C MET A 235 5.89 -10.44 -11.68
N TRP A 236 6.24 -9.59 -12.64
CA TRP A 236 5.31 -8.69 -13.27
C TRP A 236 5.66 -8.42 -14.74
N SER A 237 4.73 -7.84 -15.50
CA SER A 237 4.93 -7.38 -16.87
C SER A 237 3.97 -6.25 -17.19
N ALA A 238 4.47 -5.15 -17.74
CA ALA A 238 3.61 -4.11 -18.30
C ALA A 238 3.04 -4.57 -19.64
N CYS A 239 1.75 -4.38 -19.87
CA CYS A 239 1.08 -4.73 -21.13
C CYS A 239 0.93 -3.54 -22.06
N GLY A 240 1.02 -2.32 -21.53
CA GLY A 240 0.67 -1.10 -22.24
C GLY A 240 -0.84 -0.97 -22.46
N ALA A 241 -1.21 -0.18 -23.47
CA ALA A 241 -2.58 0.13 -23.79
C ALA A 241 -3.29 -1.06 -24.46
N VAL A 242 -4.32 -1.57 -23.82
CA VAL A 242 -5.14 -2.71 -24.27
C VAL A 242 -6.56 -2.27 -24.55
N ASP A 243 -7.06 -2.52 -25.76
CA ASP A 243 -8.48 -2.41 -26.08
C ASP A 243 -9.18 -3.73 -25.73
N LEU A 244 -10.01 -3.70 -24.70
CA LEU A 244 -10.74 -4.88 -24.22
C LEU A 244 -11.87 -5.35 -25.17
N THR A 245 -12.12 -4.62 -26.26
CA THR A 245 -13.09 -4.98 -27.30
C THR A 245 -12.45 -5.50 -28.58
N ASP A 246 -11.14 -5.27 -28.77
CA ASP A 246 -10.41 -5.69 -29.97
C ASP A 246 -9.81 -7.07 -29.81
N ALA A 247 -10.17 -8.01 -30.69
CA ALA A 247 -9.70 -9.39 -30.64
C ALA A 247 -8.17 -9.50 -30.72
N LYS A 248 -7.52 -8.69 -31.56
CA LYS A 248 -6.05 -8.69 -31.71
C LYS A 248 -5.35 -8.19 -30.44
N SER A 249 -5.92 -7.18 -29.80
CA SER A 249 -5.43 -6.65 -28.52
C SER A 249 -5.55 -7.70 -27.42
N LEU A 250 -6.67 -8.43 -27.37
CA LEU A 250 -6.89 -9.53 -26.43
C LEU A 250 -5.98 -10.73 -26.69
N ASP A 251 -5.70 -11.10 -27.94
CA ASP A 251 -4.75 -12.15 -28.30
C ASP A 251 -3.32 -11.78 -27.84
N GLY A 252 -2.94 -10.51 -27.99
CA GLY A 252 -1.68 -9.98 -27.47
C GLY A 252 -1.58 -10.09 -25.95
N LEU A 253 -2.63 -9.71 -25.24
CA LEU A 253 -2.72 -9.82 -23.78
C LEU A 253 -2.68 -11.29 -23.33
N GLN A 254 -3.40 -12.18 -24.03
CA GLN A 254 -3.38 -13.62 -23.75
C GLN A 254 -1.97 -14.22 -23.87
N THR A 255 -1.23 -13.82 -24.89
CA THR A 255 0.17 -14.23 -25.09
C THR A 255 1.05 -13.80 -23.94
N GLN A 256 0.90 -12.56 -23.45
CA GLN A 256 1.64 -12.04 -22.31
C GLN A 256 1.28 -12.75 -20.99
N VAL A 257 0.00 -13.06 -20.78
CA VAL A 257 -0.46 -13.85 -19.63
C VAL A 257 0.19 -15.24 -19.64
N ASP A 258 0.20 -15.95 -20.79
CA ASP A 258 0.82 -17.28 -20.88
C ASP A 258 2.34 -17.21 -20.66
N ALA A 259 2.99 -16.18 -21.18
CA ALA A 259 4.43 -15.97 -20.97
C ALA A 259 4.76 -15.78 -19.48
N LEU A 260 3.97 -15.00 -18.75
CA LEU A 260 4.17 -14.80 -17.31
C LEU A 260 3.86 -16.07 -16.52
N LEU A 261 2.74 -16.76 -16.81
CA LEU A 261 2.40 -18.05 -16.22
C LEU A 261 3.51 -19.07 -16.42
N THR A 262 4.13 -19.11 -17.60
CA THR A 262 5.24 -20.02 -17.89
C THR A 262 6.47 -19.73 -17.04
N LYS A 263 6.80 -18.46 -16.81
CA LYS A 263 7.89 -18.06 -15.89
C LYS A 263 7.59 -18.50 -14.45
N VAL A 264 6.36 -18.29 -13.99
CA VAL A 264 5.95 -18.67 -12.62
C VAL A 264 5.95 -20.20 -12.47
N ARG A 265 5.41 -20.95 -13.44
CA ARG A 265 5.46 -22.44 -13.45
C ARG A 265 6.88 -22.97 -13.32
N ARG A 266 7.85 -22.31 -13.98
CA ARG A 266 9.26 -22.68 -13.89
C ARG A 266 9.79 -22.51 -12.46
N LYS A 267 9.44 -21.40 -11.78
CA LYS A 267 9.80 -21.17 -10.38
C LYS A 267 9.12 -22.16 -9.44
N TYR A 268 7.85 -22.45 -9.64
CA TYR A 268 7.14 -23.44 -8.85
C TYR A 268 7.80 -24.82 -8.96
N LYS A 269 8.20 -25.21 -10.18
CA LYS A 269 8.97 -26.45 -10.40
C LYS A 269 10.33 -26.43 -9.70
N GLU A 270 11.06 -25.31 -9.76
CA GLU A 270 12.36 -25.12 -9.10
C GLU A 270 12.26 -25.31 -7.58
N TYR A 271 11.19 -24.82 -6.97
CA TYR A 271 10.95 -24.89 -5.53
C TYR A 271 10.08 -26.06 -5.08
N GLY A 272 9.70 -26.97 -5.99
CA GLY A 272 8.85 -28.14 -5.66
C GLY A 272 7.44 -27.78 -5.20
N ILE A 273 6.90 -26.64 -5.68
CA ILE A 273 5.56 -26.16 -5.32
C ILE A 273 4.53 -26.85 -6.21
N ASN A 274 3.54 -27.51 -5.59
CA ASN A 274 2.50 -28.28 -6.29
C ASN A 274 1.23 -27.45 -6.59
N GLU A 275 1.17 -26.20 -6.16
CA GLU A 275 0.04 -25.31 -6.39
C GLU A 275 -0.04 -24.88 -7.86
N LYS A 276 -1.24 -24.53 -8.31
CA LYS A 276 -1.43 -23.97 -9.65
C LYS A 276 -1.15 -22.47 -9.63
N PRO A 277 -0.19 -21.97 -10.43
CA PRO A 277 0.06 -20.55 -10.53
C PRO A 277 -1.10 -19.83 -11.20
N PHE A 278 -1.23 -18.56 -10.93
CA PHE A 278 -2.17 -17.64 -11.57
C PHE A 278 -1.52 -16.26 -11.75
N VAL A 279 -2.15 -15.43 -12.56
CA VAL A 279 -1.76 -14.05 -12.82
C VAL A 279 -2.91 -13.15 -12.40
N VAL A 280 -2.59 -11.98 -11.87
CA VAL A 280 -3.55 -10.92 -11.57
C VAL A 280 -3.34 -9.80 -12.57
N ILE A 281 -4.40 -9.46 -13.30
CA ILE A 281 -4.45 -8.31 -14.20
C ILE A 281 -4.94 -7.12 -13.38
N LYS A 282 -4.25 -5.99 -13.49
CA LYS A 282 -4.62 -4.73 -12.83
C LYS A 282 -4.52 -3.59 -13.82
N ALA A 283 -5.35 -2.56 -13.67
CA ALA A 283 -5.09 -1.28 -14.30
C ALA A 283 -3.75 -0.73 -13.79
N ASP A 284 -2.92 -0.22 -14.70
CA ASP A 284 -1.61 0.34 -14.38
C ASP A 284 -1.73 1.70 -13.68
N GLY A 285 -2.71 2.51 -14.08
CA GLY A 285 -3.13 3.74 -13.41
C GLY A 285 -4.25 3.55 -12.41
N GLY A 286 -4.63 4.62 -11.70
CA GLY A 286 -5.66 4.59 -10.65
C GLY A 286 -7.09 4.84 -11.11
N GLN A 287 -7.34 5.14 -12.38
CA GLN A 287 -8.64 5.65 -12.86
C GLN A 287 -9.54 4.61 -13.54
N ASP A 288 -9.02 3.47 -13.94
CA ASP A 288 -9.66 2.61 -14.93
C ASP A 288 -10.70 1.62 -14.40
N GLY A 289 -11.28 1.80 -13.25
CA GLY A 289 -12.47 1.07 -12.80
C GLY A 289 -12.39 -0.49 -12.76
N LEU A 290 -11.43 -1.07 -13.50
CA LEU A 290 -11.17 -2.50 -13.51
C LEU A 290 -10.43 -2.89 -12.24
N GLY A 291 -11.13 -3.55 -11.32
CA GLY A 291 -10.52 -4.16 -10.15
C GLY A 291 -9.53 -5.26 -10.53
N PRO A 292 -8.77 -5.81 -9.57
CA PRO A 292 -7.88 -6.94 -9.81
C PRO A 292 -8.63 -8.14 -10.39
N VAL A 293 -8.15 -8.69 -11.50
CA VAL A 293 -8.76 -9.83 -12.20
C VAL A 293 -7.80 -11.02 -12.19
N THR A 294 -8.21 -12.12 -11.57
CA THR A 294 -7.42 -13.36 -11.48
C THR A 294 -7.60 -14.23 -12.71
N VAL A 295 -6.50 -14.61 -13.37
CA VAL A 295 -6.46 -15.50 -14.54
C VAL A 295 -5.58 -16.69 -14.25
N ARG A 296 -6.14 -17.92 -14.34
CA ARG A 296 -5.40 -19.18 -14.08
C ARG A 296 -4.87 -19.82 -15.36
N GLU A 297 -5.61 -19.69 -16.44
CA GLU A 297 -5.23 -20.21 -17.76
C GLU A 297 -5.45 -19.09 -18.81
N ALA A 298 -4.47 -18.88 -19.67
CA ALA A 298 -4.52 -17.80 -20.66
C ALA A 298 -5.73 -17.91 -21.60
N LYS A 299 -6.18 -19.13 -21.91
CA LYS A 299 -7.38 -19.37 -22.76
C LYS A 299 -8.68 -18.83 -22.15
N ASP A 300 -8.75 -18.68 -20.81
CA ASP A 300 -9.97 -18.23 -20.11
C ASP A 300 -10.03 -16.71 -19.97
N LEU A 301 -9.00 -16.01 -20.48
CA LEU A 301 -8.83 -14.55 -20.31
C LEU A 301 -10.08 -13.75 -20.70
N VAL A 302 -10.63 -14.00 -21.88
CA VAL A 302 -11.75 -13.22 -22.42
C VAL A 302 -13.00 -13.37 -21.55
N ASP A 303 -13.31 -14.60 -21.14
CA ASP A 303 -14.47 -14.90 -20.30
C ASP A 303 -14.32 -14.32 -18.89
N VAL A 304 -13.09 -14.34 -18.36
CA VAL A 304 -12.80 -13.78 -17.04
C VAL A 304 -12.90 -12.26 -17.04
N LEU A 305 -12.35 -11.58 -18.06
CA LEU A 305 -12.44 -10.13 -18.22
C LEU A 305 -13.90 -9.67 -18.40
N LYS A 306 -14.67 -10.38 -19.22
CA LYS A 306 -16.08 -10.08 -19.41
C LYS A 306 -16.85 -10.16 -18.08
N ARG A 307 -16.70 -11.25 -17.33
CA ARG A 307 -17.35 -11.40 -16.02
C ARG A 307 -16.92 -10.33 -15.02
N ALA A 308 -15.63 -9.94 -15.03
CA ALA A 308 -15.12 -8.87 -14.17
C ALA A 308 -15.75 -7.52 -14.55
N SER A 309 -15.83 -7.17 -15.83
CA SER A 309 -16.44 -5.94 -16.30
C SER A 309 -17.94 -5.87 -15.97
N ASP A 310 -18.67 -6.97 -16.18
CA ASP A 310 -20.10 -7.08 -15.83
C ASP A 310 -20.34 -6.88 -14.33
N ARG A 311 -19.47 -7.44 -13.48
CA ARG A 311 -19.59 -7.34 -12.01
C ARG A 311 -19.41 -5.92 -11.47
N VAL A 312 -18.52 -5.14 -12.08
CA VAL A 312 -18.26 -3.74 -11.66
C VAL A 312 -19.06 -2.72 -12.47
N GLY A 313 -19.89 -3.17 -13.43
CA GLY A 313 -20.64 -2.28 -14.29
C GLY A 313 -19.78 -1.43 -15.22
N LEU A 314 -18.58 -1.89 -15.56
CA LEU A 314 -17.66 -1.19 -16.43
C LEU A 314 -18.21 -1.18 -17.86
N VAL A 315 -18.51 0.00 -18.39
CA VAL A 315 -18.86 0.18 -19.79
C VAL A 315 -17.57 0.21 -20.61
N VAL A 316 -17.29 -0.89 -21.29
CA VAL A 316 -16.13 -0.97 -22.20
C VAL A 316 -16.55 -0.36 -23.55
N THR A 317 -15.89 0.73 -23.93
CA THR A 317 -16.16 1.43 -25.18
C THR A 317 -15.19 0.96 -26.25
N PRO A 318 -15.65 0.55 -27.45
CA PRO A 318 -14.76 0.18 -28.54
C PRO A 318 -13.78 1.30 -28.92
N GLY A 319 -12.50 0.95 -29.07
CA GLY A 319 -11.42 1.89 -29.34
C GLY A 319 -10.88 2.62 -28.11
N GLN A 320 -11.47 2.43 -26.95
CA GLN A 320 -10.92 2.92 -25.68
C GLN A 320 -9.91 1.90 -25.14
N THR A 321 -8.70 2.36 -24.87
CA THR A 321 -7.64 1.53 -24.31
C THR A 321 -7.46 1.80 -22.83
N THR A 322 -7.03 0.76 -22.11
CA THR A 322 -6.63 0.81 -20.70
C THR A 322 -5.22 0.30 -20.58
N ASP A 323 -4.35 1.05 -19.91
CA ASP A 323 -3.02 0.57 -19.57
C ASP A 323 -3.11 -0.52 -18.50
N LEU A 324 -2.60 -1.70 -18.80
CA LEU A 324 -2.65 -2.87 -17.94
C LEU A 324 -1.27 -3.33 -17.49
N ILE A 325 -1.25 -3.90 -16.30
CA ILE A 325 -0.10 -4.63 -15.74
C ILE A 325 -0.53 -6.05 -15.34
N LEU A 326 0.34 -7.00 -15.62
CA LEU A 326 0.24 -8.38 -15.13
C LEU A 326 1.15 -8.55 -13.92
N GLN A 327 0.63 -9.18 -12.90
CA GLN A 327 1.39 -9.53 -11.70
C GLN A 327 1.24 -11.01 -11.40
N GLU A 328 2.33 -11.68 -11.02
CA GLU A 328 2.28 -13.01 -10.44
C GLU A 328 1.29 -13.05 -9.29
N GLY A 329 0.34 -13.96 -9.36
CA GLY A 329 -0.60 -14.20 -8.29
C GLY A 329 0.08 -14.86 -7.11
N VAL A 330 -0.02 -14.25 -5.94
CA VAL A 330 0.48 -14.79 -4.68
C VAL A 330 -0.72 -15.17 -3.82
N VAL A 331 -0.89 -16.45 -3.51
CA VAL A 331 -1.94 -16.89 -2.59
C VAL A 331 -1.64 -16.40 -1.17
N THR A 332 -2.65 -16.33 -0.32
CA THR A 332 -2.41 -16.21 1.11
C THR A 332 -2.70 -17.55 1.81
N SER A 333 -1.74 -18.03 2.60
CA SER A 333 -1.88 -19.22 3.44
C SER A 333 -2.42 -18.89 4.83
N GLU A 334 -2.61 -17.60 5.13
CA GLU A 334 -3.00 -17.15 6.44
C GLU A 334 -4.51 -17.14 6.61
N ARG A 335 -4.95 -17.49 7.80
CA ARG A 335 -6.36 -17.53 8.19
C ARG A 335 -6.52 -16.98 9.60
N VAL A 336 -7.60 -16.24 9.81
CA VAL A 336 -8.05 -15.82 11.14
C VAL A 336 -9.44 -16.40 11.36
N ASN A 337 -9.62 -17.22 12.38
CA ASN A 337 -10.87 -17.96 12.65
C ASN A 337 -11.41 -18.69 11.41
N ASP A 338 -10.52 -19.40 10.70
CA ASP A 338 -10.79 -20.14 9.46
C ASP A 338 -11.11 -19.28 8.21
N ALA A 339 -11.30 -17.99 8.36
CA ALA A 339 -11.47 -17.07 7.23
C ALA A 339 -10.11 -16.69 6.64
N VAL A 340 -10.08 -16.49 5.32
CA VAL A 340 -8.86 -16.10 4.60
C VAL A 340 -8.39 -14.72 5.06
N ALA A 341 -7.10 -14.56 5.27
CA ALA A 341 -6.51 -13.33 5.79
C ALA A 341 -5.25 -12.92 5.02
N GLU A 342 -4.99 -11.62 4.95
CA GLU A 342 -3.74 -11.06 4.42
C GLU A 342 -3.24 -9.93 5.32
N PRO A 343 -1.92 -9.87 5.63
CA PRO A 343 -1.38 -8.80 6.46
C PRO A 343 -1.27 -7.49 5.68
N VAL A 344 -1.63 -6.39 6.34
CA VAL A 344 -1.46 -5.02 5.87
C VAL A 344 -0.59 -4.28 6.87
N VAL A 345 0.52 -3.70 6.39
CA VAL A 345 1.49 -2.98 7.21
C VAL A 345 1.38 -1.49 6.96
N TYR A 346 1.35 -0.69 8.02
CA TYR A 346 1.29 0.77 7.98
C TYR A 346 2.63 1.39 8.35
N MET A 347 3.00 2.42 7.62
CA MET A 347 4.24 3.14 7.83
C MET A 347 3.99 4.66 7.86
N ILE A 348 4.76 5.36 8.68
CA ILE A 348 4.93 6.81 8.65
C ILE A 348 6.43 7.07 8.56
N ASP A 349 6.87 7.85 7.59
CA ASP A 349 8.28 7.98 7.23
C ASP A 349 8.90 6.56 7.05
N ARG A 350 10.07 6.29 7.52
CA ARG A 350 10.75 4.98 7.46
C ARG A 350 10.32 3.97 8.55
N TYR A 351 9.33 4.31 9.38
CA TYR A 351 8.96 3.52 10.54
C TYR A 351 7.67 2.73 10.31
N VAL A 352 7.72 1.45 10.67
CA VAL A 352 6.51 0.62 10.76
C VAL A 352 5.77 1.03 12.02
N VAL A 353 4.54 1.50 11.88
CA VAL A 353 3.74 2.03 12.98
C VAL A 353 2.63 1.08 13.42
N GLY A 354 2.38 0.03 12.65
CA GLY A 354 1.37 -0.95 12.98
C GLY A 354 0.92 -1.76 11.78
N GLY A 355 -0.15 -2.51 11.97
CA GLY A 355 -0.77 -3.29 10.93
C GLY A 355 -1.95 -4.10 11.43
N PHE A 356 -2.62 -4.73 10.50
CA PHE A 356 -3.74 -5.62 10.78
C PHE A 356 -3.80 -6.74 9.73
N TYR A 357 -4.55 -7.79 10.02
CA TYR A 357 -5.02 -8.74 9.04
C TYR A 357 -6.32 -8.23 8.42
N ARG A 358 -6.36 -8.12 7.10
CA ARG A 358 -7.61 -8.00 6.35
C ARG A 358 -8.15 -9.40 6.17
N VAL A 359 -9.37 -9.64 6.64
CA VAL A 359 -10.00 -10.96 6.74
C VAL A 359 -11.28 -10.97 5.94
N HIS A 360 -11.49 -12.00 5.13
CA HIS A 360 -12.73 -12.15 4.37
C HIS A 360 -13.25 -13.59 4.48
N ALA A 361 -14.52 -13.71 4.91
CA ALA A 361 -15.12 -15.03 5.16
C ALA A 361 -15.58 -15.76 3.89
N GLU A 362 -15.87 -15.01 2.81
CA GLU A 362 -16.49 -15.55 1.60
C GLU A 362 -15.53 -15.68 0.41
N LEU A 363 -14.38 -15.00 0.45
CA LEU A 363 -13.41 -15.00 -0.65
C LEU A 363 -12.37 -16.11 -0.50
N GLY A 364 -11.83 -16.54 -1.65
CA GLY A 364 -10.74 -17.50 -1.74
C GLY A 364 -9.37 -16.88 -1.43
N ASN A 365 -8.39 -17.72 -1.23
CA ASN A 365 -7.01 -17.31 -0.90
C ASN A 365 -6.23 -16.69 -2.08
N ASP A 366 -6.79 -16.70 -3.27
CA ASP A 366 -6.24 -16.14 -4.51
C ASP A 366 -7.04 -14.93 -5.03
N GLU A 367 -8.11 -14.55 -4.33
CA GLU A 367 -8.91 -13.38 -4.64
C GLU A 367 -8.43 -12.14 -3.86
N SER A 368 -8.76 -10.94 -4.35
CA SER A 368 -8.45 -9.70 -3.64
C SER A 368 -9.33 -9.55 -2.41
N LEU A 369 -8.74 -9.54 -1.23
CA LEU A 369 -9.48 -9.37 0.03
C LEU A 369 -9.86 -7.91 0.30
N ASN A 370 -9.36 -6.96 -0.49
CA ASN A 370 -9.79 -5.57 -0.44
C ASN A 370 -11.15 -5.41 -1.16
N ALA A 371 -12.19 -5.95 -0.56
CA ALA A 371 -13.53 -6.03 -1.10
C ALA A 371 -14.59 -5.77 0.00
N PRO A 372 -15.83 -5.42 -0.38
CA PRO A 372 -16.93 -5.30 0.57
C PRO A 372 -17.10 -6.57 1.39
N GLY A 373 -17.31 -6.43 2.70
CA GLY A 373 -17.41 -7.57 3.64
C GLY A 373 -16.08 -7.92 4.34
N ALA A 374 -15.00 -7.26 4.00
CA ALA A 374 -13.74 -7.40 4.73
C ALA A 374 -13.89 -6.95 6.19
N SER A 375 -13.29 -7.71 7.10
CA SER A 375 -13.10 -7.35 8.50
C SER A 375 -11.60 -7.19 8.81
N PHE A 376 -11.29 -6.56 9.94
CA PHE A 376 -9.93 -6.20 10.29
C PHE A 376 -9.59 -6.72 11.68
N VAL A 377 -8.48 -7.46 11.78
CA VAL A 377 -7.99 -8.02 13.03
C VAL A 377 -6.58 -7.52 13.27
N PRO A 378 -6.26 -6.89 14.42
CA PRO A 378 -4.93 -6.37 14.67
C PRO A 378 -3.85 -7.42 14.49
N LEU A 379 -2.75 -7.05 13.83
CA LEU A 379 -1.51 -7.83 13.90
C LEU A 379 -1.02 -7.84 15.34
N GLY A 380 -0.66 -9.01 15.86
CA GLY A 380 -0.42 -9.30 17.27
C GLY A 380 0.72 -8.53 17.93
N PHE A 381 0.60 -7.20 17.99
CA PHE A 381 1.55 -6.32 18.66
C PHE A 381 1.50 -6.40 20.19
N ALA A 382 0.34 -6.77 20.75
CA ALA A 382 0.09 -6.68 22.18
C ALA A 382 0.94 -7.65 23.02
N GLU A 383 1.40 -8.75 22.44
CA GLU A 383 2.19 -9.76 23.13
C GLU A 383 3.59 -9.97 22.55
N SER A 384 3.93 -9.29 21.49
CA SER A 384 5.12 -9.56 20.68
C SER A 384 6.30 -8.64 20.92
N HIS A 385 6.37 -7.99 22.06
CA HIS A 385 7.64 -7.45 22.56
C HIS A 385 8.67 -8.56 22.83
N HIS A 386 8.28 -9.79 22.62
CA HIS A 386 9.15 -10.94 22.65
C HIS A 386 9.63 -11.25 21.24
N LEU A 387 10.80 -10.73 20.88
CA LEU A 387 11.66 -11.42 19.92
C LEU A 387 11.63 -12.92 20.27
N PRO A 388 11.54 -13.83 19.28
CA PRO A 388 11.61 -15.26 19.56
C PRO A 388 12.78 -15.52 20.50
N LYS A 389 12.50 -16.02 21.70
CA LYS A 389 13.57 -16.32 22.63
C LYS A 389 14.35 -17.48 22.03
N ARG A 390 15.67 -17.34 21.94
CA ARG A 390 16.58 -18.38 21.43
C ARG A 390 16.37 -19.75 22.09
N ASP A 391 15.75 -19.78 23.26
CA ASP A 391 15.57 -20.95 24.11
C ASP A 391 14.14 -21.52 24.09
N GLU A 392 13.21 -20.96 23.32
CA GLU A 392 11.86 -21.52 23.16
C GLU A 392 11.93 -22.74 22.23
N LYS A 393 11.32 -23.85 22.67
CA LYS A 393 11.20 -25.06 21.84
C LYS A 393 10.42 -24.72 20.59
N PRO A 394 10.84 -25.22 19.40
CA PRO A 394 10.08 -25.05 18.16
C PRO A 394 8.62 -25.48 18.36
N GLY A 395 7.67 -24.60 18.10
CA GLY A 395 6.24 -24.86 18.23
C GLY A 395 5.61 -24.49 19.58
N ALA A 396 6.33 -23.87 20.51
CA ALA A 396 5.78 -23.43 21.80
C ALA A 396 4.88 -22.18 21.69
N SER A 397 5.08 -21.35 20.67
CA SER A 397 4.22 -20.21 20.33
C SER A 397 4.02 -20.11 18.82
N ALA A 398 2.90 -19.53 18.37
CA ALA A 398 2.73 -19.22 16.96
C ALA A 398 3.82 -18.22 16.53
N PRO A 399 4.48 -18.43 15.36
CA PRO A 399 5.53 -17.53 14.90
C PRO A 399 4.98 -16.13 14.73
N ASN A 400 5.60 -15.15 15.39
CA ASN A 400 5.31 -13.74 15.20
C ASN A 400 6.09 -13.23 13.99
N ARG A 401 5.45 -13.21 12.83
CA ARG A 401 6.05 -12.79 11.56
C ARG A 401 6.13 -11.27 11.39
N PHE A 402 5.78 -10.52 12.42
CA PHE A 402 5.65 -9.06 12.32
C PHE A 402 6.94 -8.38 11.84
N TYR A 403 8.10 -8.79 12.36
CA TYR A 403 9.38 -8.23 11.89
C TYR A 403 9.59 -8.50 10.39
N MET A 404 9.35 -9.72 9.93
CA MET A 404 9.46 -10.09 8.53
C MET A 404 8.48 -9.29 7.65
N TYR A 405 7.21 -9.12 8.08
CA TYR A 405 6.24 -8.26 7.39
C TYR A 405 6.70 -6.81 7.35
N GLY A 406 7.22 -6.30 8.46
CA GLY A 406 7.80 -4.96 8.55
C GLY A 406 9.00 -4.76 7.62
N VAL A 407 9.86 -5.77 7.46
CA VAL A 407 10.96 -5.73 6.49
C VAL A 407 10.43 -5.59 5.07
N ILE A 408 9.47 -6.42 4.64
CA ILE A 408 8.90 -6.33 3.29
C ILE A 408 8.16 -5.01 3.09
N GLY A 409 7.42 -4.53 4.09
CA GLY A 409 6.79 -3.20 4.05
C GLY A 409 7.81 -2.08 3.85
N ARG A 410 8.95 -2.12 4.55
CA ARG A 410 10.04 -1.15 4.40
C ARG A 410 10.72 -1.23 3.02
N LEU A 411 10.85 -2.43 2.44
CA LEU A 411 11.34 -2.57 1.06
C LEU A 411 10.38 -1.92 0.05
N ALA A 412 9.07 -2.09 0.24
CA ALA A 412 8.07 -1.44 -0.60
C ALA A 412 8.06 0.09 -0.43
N MET A 413 8.29 0.59 0.79
CA MET A 413 8.43 2.01 1.06
C MET A 413 9.70 2.59 0.40
N LEU A 414 10.83 1.87 0.46
CA LEU A 414 12.07 2.26 -0.20
C LEU A 414 11.90 2.25 -1.72
N ALA A 415 11.21 1.27 -2.27
CA ALA A 415 10.86 1.24 -3.68
C ALA A 415 10.00 2.44 -4.11
N ALA A 416 9.07 2.86 -3.24
CA ALA A 416 8.28 4.07 -3.48
C ALA A 416 9.13 5.35 -3.45
N SER A 417 10.21 5.41 -2.66
CA SER A 417 11.18 6.51 -2.75
C SER A 417 11.86 6.54 -4.11
N TYR A 418 12.39 5.40 -4.57
CA TYR A 418 13.02 5.28 -5.90
C TYR A 418 12.07 5.65 -7.02
N GLU A 419 10.82 5.18 -6.93
CA GLU A 419 9.77 5.51 -7.88
C GLU A 419 9.52 7.03 -7.94
N LEU A 420 9.33 7.67 -6.77
CA LEU A 420 9.04 9.10 -6.70
C LEU A 420 10.23 9.95 -7.16
N GLU A 421 11.45 9.58 -6.80
CA GLU A 421 12.67 10.25 -7.28
C GLU A 421 12.83 10.15 -8.80
N ALA A 422 12.55 8.97 -9.37
CA ALA A 422 12.65 8.74 -10.81
C ALA A 422 11.52 9.40 -11.62
N THR A 423 10.40 9.73 -10.99
CA THR A 423 9.21 10.32 -11.64
C THR A 423 8.96 11.77 -11.25
N ASP A 424 9.88 12.37 -10.51
CA ASP A 424 9.78 13.76 -10.09
C ASP A 424 9.90 14.68 -11.33
N PRO A 425 8.85 15.44 -11.67
CA PRO A 425 8.88 16.33 -12.82
C PRO A 425 9.82 17.52 -12.65
N ASP A 426 10.21 17.83 -11.41
CA ASP A 426 11.07 18.94 -11.04
C ASP A 426 12.54 18.48 -10.84
N ALA A 427 12.82 17.16 -10.97
CA ALA A 427 14.19 16.66 -10.93
C ALA A 427 15.03 17.28 -12.06
N GLU A 428 16.10 17.97 -11.71
CA GLU A 428 17.05 18.45 -12.69
C GLU A 428 17.67 17.23 -13.41
N VAL A 429 17.46 17.15 -14.71
CA VAL A 429 18.17 16.18 -15.56
C VAL A 429 19.61 16.67 -15.64
N TYR A 430 20.44 16.17 -14.76
CA TYR A 430 21.89 16.32 -14.92
C TYR A 430 22.33 15.39 -16.07
N ASP A 431 22.51 15.96 -17.25
CA ASP A 431 23.16 15.32 -18.40
C ASP A 431 24.67 15.05 -18.13
#